data_e3f9063629447d678afe0799c3c1496d
#
_entry.id   e3f9063629447d678afe0799c3c1496d
#
_cell.length_a   1.000
_cell.length_b   1.000
_cell.length_c   1.000
_cell.angle_alpha   90.00
_cell.angle_beta   90.00
_cell.angle_gamma   90.00
#
_symmetry.space_group_name_H-M   'P 1'
#
loop_
_entity.id
_entity.type
_entity.pdbx_description
1 polymer ?
#
loop_
_entity_poly.entity_id
_entity_poly.type
_entity_poly.pdbx_seq_one_letter_code
_entity_poly.pdbx_strand_id
1 'polypeptide(L)'
;MNLLNRLKLPTMVGILLVVVLGSCEEDLTTVGSGVVGGEPFTAGKAVYDVFAYNKKIEAVRTNKLPAYQLGNYTDPIYGKTEASITTQVQLSFANPSFGNYSAAVEETADTDSSTLTIKENETVEEVILFIPFLTNPKGDLDLDGVADAYDADPEDPNSDSDGDTLTDIQEKSLGTDPLNQDTDGDGINDNLDDDTAVNRFPVKYDLDSIFDANGNIPESFNFKVERSTYFLRDLDPNTNFQEAQQYYSSQQFSPTFVSDLLFDGTVEVKNVEELIFQEDDPETEDVDESEEAPTRIAPGIRVALNPAFFQQNILDKEGDSELLSQANFSEFFRGVHLSIPDDVLVLLDITRGNITIKYKYDSVTSSADDTIIENEQEFVLNFIRRDTSTGAVI
;
A
#
# COMPACT_ATOMS: atom_id res chain seq x y z
N MET A 1 53.00 -69.71 -54.44
CA MET A 1 53.08 -68.42 -53.72
C MET A 1 51.97 -68.40 -52.75
N ASN A 2 52.23 -68.66 -51.76
CA ASN A 2 52.14 -68.81 -50.27
C ASN A 2 50.75 -68.48 -49.66
N LEU A 3 50.05 -69.58 -49.40
CA LEU A 3 48.82 -69.60 -48.55
C LEU A 3 49.06 -68.99 -47.16
N LEU A 4 50.36 -69.07 -46.70
CA LEU A 4 50.75 -68.57 -45.35
C LEU A 4 50.65 -67.01 -45.19
N ASN A 5 50.80 -66.28 -46.31
CA ASN A 5 50.70 -64.79 -46.21
C ASN A 5 49.27 -64.28 -46.24
N ARG A 6 48.32 -65.09 -46.65
CA ARG A 6 46.88 -64.71 -46.58
C ARG A 6 46.21 -65.02 -45.23
N LEU A 7 46.89 -65.86 -44.40
CA LEU A 7 46.35 -66.20 -43.08
C LEU A 7 46.79 -65.23 -41.98
N LYS A 8 47.86 -64.49 -42.19
CA LYS A 8 48.40 -63.57 -41.17
C LYS A 8 47.54 -62.34 -40.89
N LEU A 9 46.87 -61.85 -41.93
CA LEU A 9 46.08 -60.65 -41.80
C LEU A 9 44.76 -60.92 -41.00
N PRO A 10 43.94 -61.96 -41.30
CA PRO A 10 42.73 -62.22 -40.49
C PRO A 10 43.01 -62.71 -39.07
N THR A 11 44.14 -63.47 -38.84
CA THR A 11 44.52 -63.85 -37.46
C THR A 11 45.03 -62.66 -36.66
N MET A 12 45.74 -61.70 -37.28
CA MET A 12 46.22 -60.52 -36.63
C MET A 12 45.05 -59.59 -36.26
N VAL A 13 44.04 -59.46 -37.16
CA VAL A 13 42.78 -58.70 -36.90
C VAL A 13 41.95 -59.39 -35.84
N GLY A 14 41.86 -60.72 -35.83
CA GLY A 14 41.15 -61.47 -34.79
C GLY A 14 41.80 -61.34 -33.42
N ILE A 15 43.12 -61.35 -33.32
CA ILE A 15 43.84 -61.12 -32.03
C ILE A 15 43.65 -59.65 -31.58
N LEU A 16 43.67 -58.68 -32.47
CA LEU A 16 43.44 -57.29 -32.16
C LEU A 16 42.00 -57.06 -31.65
N LEU A 17 41.03 -57.74 -32.27
CA LEU A 17 39.63 -57.64 -31.86
C LEU A 17 39.42 -58.25 -30.46
N VAL A 18 40.06 -59.33 -30.10
CA VAL A 18 39.97 -59.95 -28.76
C VAL A 18 40.66 -59.10 -27.71
N VAL A 19 41.72 -58.39 -28.02
CA VAL A 19 42.38 -57.43 -27.10
C VAL A 19 41.56 -56.19 -26.90
N VAL A 20 40.80 -55.71 -27.92
CA VAL A 20 39.90 -54.58 -27.77
C VAL A 20 38.62 -54.90 -27.01
N LEU A 21 38.11 -56.14 -27.08
CA LEU A 21 36.92 -56.58 -26.34
C LEU A 21 37.22 -57.05 -24.91
N GLY A 22 38.47 -57.26 -24.54
CA GLY A 22 38.92 -57.63 -23.20
C GLY A 22 39.26 -56.44 -22.30
N SER A 23 39.17 -55.21 -22.82
CA SER A 23 39.54 -54.00 -22.07
C SER A 23 38.33 -53.16 -21.78
N CYS A 24 37.47 -53.64 -20.92
CA CYS A 24 36.52 -52.85 -20.14
C CYS A 24 35.73 -53.74 -19.17
N GLU A 25 36.39 -54.19 -18.17
CA GLU A 25 35.76 -54.43 -16.87
C GLU A 25 36.64 -53.78 -15.82
N GLU A 26 36.65 -52.46 -15.81
CA GLU A 26 36.94 -51.76 -14.58
C GLU A 26 35.63 -51.68 -13.80
N ASP A 27 35.56 -52.46 -12.78
CA ASP A 27 34.52 -52.38 -11.74
C ASP A 27 34.54 -50.95 -11.16
N LEU A 28 33.59 -50.12 -11.53
CA LEU A 28 33.38 -48.76 -10.99
C LEU A 28 33.07 -48.76 -9.48
N THR A 29 33.08 -49.97 -8.86
CA THR A 29 32.82 -50.12 -7.43
C THR A 29 34.10 -50.00 -6.57
N THR A 30 35.28 -49.84 -7.17
CA THR A 30 36.56 -49.83 -6.42
C THR A 30 37.23 -48.45 -6.33
N VAL A 31 36.63 -47.38 -6.87
CA VAL A 31 37.12 -46.04 -6.62
C VAL A 31 36.68 -45.61 -5.22
N GLY A 32 37.56 -45.77 -4.26
CA GLY A 32 37.30 -45.37 -2.86
C GLY A 32 37.45 -46.49 -1.82
N SER A 33 37.47 -47.79 -2.21
CA SER A 33 37.62 -48.88 -1.25
C SER A 33 39.02 -48.99 -0.62
N GLY A 34 40.03 -48.34 -1.23
CA GLY A 34 41.41 -48.26 -0.72
C GLY A 34 41.70 -47.02 0.13
N VAL A 35 40.78 -46.04 0.19
CA VAL A 35 40.99 -44.76 0.91
C VAL A 35 40.34 -44.80 2.30
N VAL A 36 39.32 -45.66 2.51
CA VAL A 36 38.69 -45.85 3.78
C VAL A 36 38.90 -47.28 4.20
N GLY A 37 39.90 -47.54 5.03
CA GLY A 37 40.16 -48.82 5.65
C GLY A 37 39.10 -49.17 6.66
N GLY A 38 37.92 -49.52 6.19
CA GLY A 38 36.80 -49.88 7.03
C GLY A 38 35.77 -50.67 6.23
N GLU A 39 35.05 -51.54 6.87
CA GLU A 39 33.97 -52.34 6.29
C GLU A 39 32.93 -51.50 5.55
N PRO A 40 32.27 -52.05 4.51
CA PRO A 40 31.25 -51.32 3.75
C PRO A 40 30.18 -50.76 4.70
N PHE A 41 29.81 -49.49 4.45
CA PHE A 41 28.80 -48.75 5.26
C PHE A 41 27.52 -49.64 5.38
N THR A 42 27.27 -50.14 6.52
CA THR A 42 25.94 -50.68 6.85
C THR A 42 25.03 -49.50 7.19
N ALA A 43 24.03 -49.26 6.34
CA ALA A 43 23.00 -48.30 6.66
C ALA A 43 22.22 -48.80 7.94
N GLY A 44 22.46 -48.14 9.03
CA GLY A 44 21.73 -48.37 10.28
C GLY A 44 20.61 -47.35 10.44
N LYS A 45 19.48 -47.78 10.97
CA LYS A 45 18.42 -46.85 11.42
C LYS A 45 18.82 -46.31 12.79
N ALA A 46 19.18 -45.02 12.85
CA ALA A 46 19.31 -44.32 14.13
C ALA A 46 17.96 -43.68 14.48
N VAL A 47 17.45 -44.05 15.64
CA VAL A 47 16.21 -43.44 16.20
C VAL A 47 16.67 -42.58 17.36
N TYR A 48 16.35 -41.28 17.24
CA TYR A 48 16.59 -40.32 18.29
C TYR A 48 15.24 -39.90 18.89
N ASP A 49 15.19 -39.77 20.21
CA ASP A 49 14.04 -39.16 20.87
C ASP A 49 14.04 -37.64 20.55
N VAL A 50 12.99 -37.18 19.87
CA VAL A 50 12.79 -35.76 19.61
C VAL A 50 11.82 -35.22 20.64
N PHE A 51 12.30 -34.33 21.49
CA PHE A 51 11.47 -33.63 22.45
C PHE A 51 11.08 -32.28 21.85
N ALA A 52 9.80 -32.10 21.49
CA ALA A 52 9.24 -30.85 21.06
C ALA A 52 8.52 -30.17 22.25
N TYR A 53 8.92 -28.98 22.56
CA TYR A 53 8.30 -28.14 23.58
C TYR A 53 7.62 -26.96 22.96
N ASN A 54 6.34 -26.77 23.24
CA ASN A 54 5.65 -25.52 22.92
C ASN A 54 6.10 -24.47 23.92
N LYS A 55 6.79 -23.44 23.41
CA LYS A 55 7.12 -22.24 24.20
C LYS A 55 6.06 -21.18 23.94
N LYS A 56 5.36 -20.76 25.00
CA LYS A 56 4.45 -19.62 24.92
C LYS A 56 5.26 -18.37 24.54
N ILE A 57 4.87 -17.73 23.44
CA ILE A 57 5.37 -16.40 23.08
C ILE A 57 4.45 -15.41 23.77
N GLU A 58 4.97 -14.61 24.69
CA GLU A 58 4.17 -13.65 25.46
C GLU A 58 3.92 -12.37 24.69
N ALA A 59 4.84 -11.96 23.80
CA ALA A 59 4.72 -10.79 22.97
C ALA A 59 5.59 -10.93 21.70
N VAL A 60 5.13 -10.40 20.59
CA VAL A 60 5.87 -10.27 19.33
C VAL A 60 6.12 -8.80 19.02
N ARG A 61 7.20 -8.51 18.28
CA ARG A 61 7.48 -7.15 17.83
C ARG A 61 6.44 -6.76 16.78
N THR A 62 5.89 -5.54 16.89
CA THR A 62 4.78 -5.05 16.08
C THR A 62 5.11 -3.80 15.26
N ASN A 63 6.31 -3.24 15.41
CA ASN A 63 6.74 -2.09 14.60
C ASN A 63 7.62 -2.52 13.43
N LYS A 64 7.59 -1.74 12.35
CA LYS A 64 8.33 -1.96 11.09
C LYS A 64 8.00 -3.30 10.44
N LEU A 65 6.71 -3.63 10.41
CA LEU A 65 6.17 -4.79 9.70
C LEU A 65 5.96 -4.47 8.22
N PRO A 66 6.00 -5.46 7.32
CA PRO A 66 5.75 -5.26 5.89
C PRO A 66 4.28 -4.94 5.57
N ALA A 67 3.36 -5.36 6.43
CA ALA A 67 1.93 -5.08 6.33
C ALA A 67 1.34 -4.95 7.74
N TYR A 68 0.27 -4.20 7.86
CA TYR A 68 -0.43 -3.96 9.11
C TYR A 68 -1.87 -4.44 9.04
N GLN A 69 -2.23 -5.26 10.01
CA GLN A 69 -3.61 -5.71 10.22
C GLN A 69 -4.33 -4.78 11.18
N LEU A 70 -5.62 -4.58 10.92
CA LEU A 70 -6.51 -3.81 11.79
C LEU A 70 -7.82 -4.59 11.97
N GLY A 71 -8.31 -4.70 13.21
CA GLY A 71 -9.58 -5.30 13.53
C GLY A 71 -9.51 -6.50 14.46
N ASN A 72 -10.57 -7.28 14.48
CA ASN A 72 -10.72 -8.44 15.33
C ASN A 72 -10.98 -9.69 14.49
N TYR A 73 -10.47 -10.82 14.97
CA TYR A 73 -10.76 -12.12 14.38
C TYR A 73 -10.83 -13.19 15.47
N THR A 74 -11.88 -13.98 15.48
CA THR A 74 -12.06 -15.06 16.44
C THR A 74 -11.85 -16.41 15.77
N ASP A 75 -10.64 -16.97 15.94
CA ASP A 75 -10.31 -18.31 15.49
C ASP A 75 -10.87 -19.37 16.47
N PRO A 76 -11.58 -20.41 15.98
CA PRO A 76 -12.17 -21.43 16.85
C PRO A 76 -11.14 -22.30 17.60
N ILE A 77 -9.88 -22.32 17.16
CA ILE A 77 -8.80 -23.11 17.77
C ILE A 77 -7.86 -22.23 18.59
N TYR A 78 -7.46 -21.06 18.04
CA TYR A 78 -6.44 -20.18 18.62
C TYR A 78 -7.02 -19.04 19.45
N GLY A 79 -8.34 -18.81 19.38
CA GLY A 79 -9.04 -17.77 20.13
C GLY A 79 -9.03 -16.41 19.42
N LYS A 80 -9.33 -15.35 20.19
CA LYS A 80 -9.48 -13.99 19.64
C LYS A 80 -8.13 -13.35 19.37
N THR A 81 -7.95 -12.84 18.16
CA THR A 81 -6.91 -11.87 17.77
C THR A 81 -7.52 -10.49 17.73
N GLU A 82 -6.86 -9.51 18.32
CA GLU A 82 -7.25 -8.10 18.31
C GLU A 82 -6.06 -7.28 17.84
N ALA A 83 -6.25 -6.48 16.79
CA ALA A 83 -5.25 -5.65 16.19
C ALA A 83 -5.72 -4.21 16.09
N SER A 84 -4.93 -3.29 16.61
CA SER A 84 -5.09 -1.85 16.45
C SER A 84 -3.79 -1.23 15.95
N ILE A 85 -3.89 -0.08 15.30
CA ILE A 85 -2.75 0.63 14.77
C ILE A 85 -2.60 1.97 15.48
N THR A 86 -1.43 2.23 16.05
CA THR A 86 -1.06 3.55 16.55
C THR A 86 0.10 4.06 15.72
N THR A 87 -0.07 5.21 15.08
CA THR A 87 0.92 5.79 14.17
C THR A 87 1.09 7.27 14.41
N GLN A 88 2.32 7.75 14.21
CA GLN A 88 2.58 9.19 14.10
C GLN A 88 2.10 9.69 12.73
N VAL A 89 1.81 10.99 12.68
CA VAL A 89 1.60 11.71 11.43
C VAL A 89 2.70 12.75 11.25
N GLN A 90 2.98 13.10 10.00
CA GLN A 90 4.05 14.01 9.64
C GLN A 90 3.53 15.12 8.75
N LEU A 91 4.03 16.33 8.98
CA LEU A 91 3.78 17.45 8.08
C LEU A 91 4.37 17.15 6.69
N SER A 92 3.69 17.54 5.64
CA SER A 92 4.23 17.50 4.27
C SER A 92 5.47 18.37 4.14
N PHE A 93 5.48 19.53 4.83
CA PHE A 93 6.64 20.41 4.99
C PHE A 93 6.57 21.14 6.34
N ALA A 94 7.70 21.50 6.88
CA ALA A 94 7.80 22.20 8.16
C ALA A 94 7.51 23.70 8.01
N ASN A 95 6.99 24.31 9.07
CA ASN A 95 6.62 25.72 9.12
C ASN A 95 5.68 26.11 7.97
N PRO A 96 4.50 25.45 7.85
CA PRO A 96 3.52 25.76 6.80
C PRO A 96 2.98 27.18 6.98
N SER A 97 2.62 27.80 5.85
CA SER A 97 1.72 28.93 5.76
C SER A 97 0.46 28.47 5.06
N PHE A 98 -0.70 28.82 5.58
CA PHE A 98 -1.98 28.34 5.07
C PHE A 98 -2.70 29.31 4.16
N GLY A 99 -2.06 30.45 3.87
CA GLY A 99 -2.51 31.46 2.94
C GLY A 99 -1.36 31.99 2.06
N ASN A 100 -1.51 33.17 1.53
CA ASN A 100 -0.48 33.88 0.78
C ASN A 100 0.56 34.53 1.70
N TYR A 101 0.14 34.88 2.92
CA TYR A 101 0.96 35.52 3.96
C TYR A 101 1.13 34.60 5.17
N SER A 102 2.16 34.81 5.92
CA SER A 102 2.31 34.17 7.22
C SER A 102 1.49 34.91 8.28
N ALA A 103 1.06 34.21 9.33
CA ALA A 103 0.35 34.80 10.46
C ALA A 103 1.01 36.07 11.01
N ALA A 104 2.36 36.14 11.05
CA ALA A 104 3.09 37.31 11.50
C ALA A 104 2.97 38.51 10.54
N VAL A 105 2.80 38.28 9.25
CA VAL A 105 2.55 39.34 8.26
C VAL A 105 1.11 39.83 8.35
N GLU A 106 0.17 38.93 8.49
CA GLU A 106 -1.27 39.25 8.63
C GLU A 106 -1.58 40.08 9.88
N GLU A 107 -0.84 39.87 10.98
CA GLU A 107 -0.94 40.71 12.17
C GLU A 107 -0.63 42.19 11.86
N THR A 108 0.09 42.48 10.76
CA THR A 108 0.40 43.85 10.33
C THR A 108 -0.64 44.46 9.39
N ALA A 109 -1.64 43.68 8.93
CA ALA A 109 -2.62 44.10 7.91
C ALA A 109 -3.31 45.45 8.24
N ASP A 110 -3.66 45.65 9.52
CA ASP A 110 -4.32 46.88 10.00
C ASP A 110 -3.38 48.13 10.02
N THR A 111 -2.07 47.93 9.92
CA THR A 111 -1.03 48.95 10.07
C THR A 111 -0.11 49.07 8.85
N ASP A 112 -0.15 48.11 7.94
CA ASP A 112 0.56 48.11 6.68
C ASP A 112 -0.03 49.15 5.71
N SER A 113 0.80 49.73 4.89
CA SER A 113 0.37 50.64 3.78
C SER A 113 -0.08 49.84 2.54
N SER A 114 0.12 48.53 2.51
CA SER A 114 -0.30 47.64 1.43
C SER A 114 -1.76 47.22 1.62
N THR A 115 -2.58 47.49 0.59
CA THR A 115 -3.97 47.00 0.57
C THR A 115 -4.08 45.50 0.22
N LEU A 116 -2.95 44.88 -0.17
CA LEU A 116 -2.89 43.44 -0.47
C LEU A 116 -2.69 42.58 0.75
N THR A 117 -2.16 43.18 1.84
CA THR A 117 -1.98 42.45 3.11
C THR A 117 -3.31 42.50 3.88
N ILE A 118 -3.97 41.37 3.97
CA ILE A 118 -5.25 41.20 4.69
C ILE A 118 -5.12 40.08 5.73
N LYS A 119 -6.11 39.96 6.59
CA LYS A 119 -6.30 38.74 7.40
C LYS A 119 -7.00 37.72 6.52
N GLU A 120 -6.34 36.60 6.33
CA GLU A 120 -6.76 35.59 5.33
C GLU A 120 -7.84 34.65 5.87
N ASN A 121 -8.12 34.66 7.19
CA ASN A 121 -9.24 33.96 7.86
C ASN A 121 -9.32 32.45 7.53
N GLU A 122 -8.22 31.76 7.56
CA GLU A 122 -8.10 30.36 7.18
C GLU A 122 -9.09 29.48 7.95
N THR A 123 -9.90 28.77 7.20
CA THR A 123 -10.98 27.96 7.80
C THR A 123 -11.00 26.56 7.22
N VAL A 124 -10.89 25.54 8.08
CA VAL A 124 -11.01 24.14 7.67
C VAL A 124 -12.45 23.84 7.27
N GLU A 125 -12.62 23.34 6.06
CA GLU A 125 -13.91 22.88 5.54
C GLU A 125 -14.11 21.38 5.77
N GLU A 126 -13.14 20.58 5.33
CA GLU A 126 -13.22 19.14 5.41
C GLU A 126 -11.84 18.55 5.77
N VAL A 127 -11.85 17.43 6.49
CA VAL A 127 -10.62 16.67 6.78
C VAL A 127 -10.88 15.21 6.45
N ILE A 128 -10.15 14.69 5.50
CA ILE A 128 -10.32 13.32 5.00
C ILE A 128 -9.14 12.46 5.46
N LEU A 129 -9.44 11.41 6.21
CA LEU A 129 -8.50 10.30 6.41
C LEU A 129 -8.70 9.32 5.27
N PHE A 130 -7.62 8.99 4.56
CA PHE A 130 -7.61 7.93 3.55
C PHE A 130 -6.52 6.92 3.83
N ILE A 131 -6.88 5.62 3.82
CA ILE A 131 -5.94 4.51 3.94
C ILE A 131 -6.40 3.41 2.96
N PRO A 132 -5.66 3.14 1.88
CA PRO A 132 -6.05 2.09 0.94
C PRO A 132 -6.00 0.71 1.59
N PHE A 133 -6.88 -0.18 1.14
CA PHE A 133 -6.74 -1.60 1.43
C PHE A 133 -5.47 -2.13 0.74
N LEU A 134 -4.81 -3.08 1.40
CA LEU A 134 -3.68 -3.77 0.77
C LEU A 134 -4.23 -4.77 -0.24
N THR A 135 -3.97 -4.56 -1.51
CA THR A 135 -4.33 -5.46 -2.59
C THR A 135 -3.21 -6.44 -2.90
N ASN A 136 -3.54 -7.62 -3.40
CA ASN A 136 -2.56 -8.60 -3.84
C ASN A 136 -1.84 -8.09 -5.11
N PRO A 137 -0.52 -7.87 -5.09
CA PRO A 137 0.21 -7.41 -6.27
C PRO A 137 0.31 -8.46 -7.38
N LYS A 138 -0.16 -9.68 -7.15
CA LYS A 138 -0.26 -10.78 -8.12
C LYS A 138 -1.70 -11.16 -8.41
N GLY A 139 -2.64 -10.32 -8.11
CA GLY A 139 -4.06 -10.54 -8.36
C GLY A 139 -4.49 -10.23 -9.81
N ASP A 140 -3.56 -10.05 -10.72
CA ASP A 140 -3.66 -9.95 -12.17
C ASP A 140 -2.44 -10.70 -12.71
N LEU A 141 -2.61 -12.00 -12.97
CA LEU A 141 -1.51 -12.96 -13.20
C LEU A 141 -0.85 -12.77 -14.57
N ASP A 142 -1.63 -12.45 -15.58
CA ASP A 142 -1.18 -12.27 -16.96
C ASP A 142 -0.98 -10.80 -17.37
N LEU A 143 -1.36 -9.87 -16.46
CA LEU A 143 -1.14 -8.44 -16.57
C LEU A 143 -1.95 -7.75 -17.68
N ASP A 144 -3.12 -8.26 -18.01
CA ASP A 144 -4.01 -7.67 -19.00
C ASP A 144 -4.83 -6.48 -18.46
N GLY A 145 -4.95 -6.36 -17.14
CA GLY A 145 -5.63 -5.24 -16.46
C GLY A 145 -6.91 -5.65 -15.76
N VAL A 146 -7.34 -6.91 -15.91
CA VAL A 146 -8.44 -7.51 -15.18
C VAL A 146 -7.88 -8.31 -14.00
N ALA A 147 -8.48 -8.17 -12.82
CA ALA A 147 -8.07 -8.97 -11.69
C ALA A 147 -8.54 -10.41 -11.84
N ASP A 148 -7.70 -11.41 -11.46
CA ASP A 148 -7.97 -12.85 -11.58
C ASP A 148 -9.38 -13.28 -11.14
N ALA A 149 -9.95 -12.61 -10.16
CA ALA A 149 -11.28 -12.89 -9.63
C ALA A 149 -12.43 -12.51 -10.58
N TYR A 150 -12.16 -11.70 -11.59
CA TYR A 150 -13.14 -11.15 -12.53
C TYR A 150 -12.82 -11.49 -13.98
N ASP A 151 -11.66 -12.06 -14.21
CA ASP A 151 -11.11 -12.43 -15.49
C ASP A 151 -11.71 -13.76 -16.00
N ALA A 152 -12.02 -13.82 -17.30
CA ALA A 152 -12.54 -15.01 -17.96
C ALA A 152 -11.49 -16.15 -18.04
N ASP A 153 -10.21 -15.83 -18.21
CA ASP A 153 -9.08 -16.78 -18.16
C ASP A 153 -7.81 -16.09 -17.60
N PRO A 154 -7.59 -16.15 -16.28
CA PRO A 154 -6.51 -15.46 -15.58
C PRO A 154 -5.07 -15.82 -16.00
N GLU A 155 -4.89 -16.73 -16.95
CA GLU A 155 -3.58 -17.10 -17.48
C GLU A 155 -3.39 -16.69 -18.96
N ASP A 156 -4.43 -16.14 -19.62
CA ASP A 156 -4.39 -15.74 -21.04
C ASP A 156 -4.73 -14.24 -21.23
N PRO A 157 -3.75 -13.36 -21.44
CA PRO A 157 -3.98 -11.93 -21.60
C PRO A 157 -4.80 -11.55 -22.85
N ASN A 158 -5.22 -12.54 -23.63
CA ASN A 158 -6.13 -12.35 -24.75
C ASN A 158 -7.53 -12.91 -24.46
N SER A 159 -7.87 -13.15 -23.19
CA SER A 159 -9.26 -13.41 -22.79
C SER A 159 -10.14 -12.21 -23.14
N ASP A 160 -11.42 -12.42 -23.19
CA ASP A 160 -12.46 -11.43 -23.48
C ASP A 160 -13.49 -11.59 -22.36
N SER A 161 -13.36 -10.77 -21.32
CA SER A 161 -14.07 -10.97 -20.06
C SER A 161 -15.52 -10.50 -20.09
N ASP A 162 -15.88 -9.58 -21.01
CA ASP A 162 -17.25 -9.10 -21.17
C ASP A 162 -17.95 -9.66 -22.42
N GLY A 163 -17.19 -10.19 -23.40
CA GLY A 163 -17.71 -10.89 -24.57
C GLY A 163 -18.07 -9.97 -25.73
N ASP A 164 -17.48 -8.80 -25.84
CA ASP A 164 -17.72 -7.86 -26.93
C ASP A 164 -16.84 -8.08 -28.16
N THR A 165 -15.84 -8.97 -28.08
CA THR A 165 -14.83 -9.37 -29.09
C THR A 165 -13.52 -8.55 -29.09
N LEU A 166 -13.39 -7.51 -28.28
CA LEU A 166 -12.08 -7.00 -27.87
C LEU A 166 -11.51 -7.94 -26.82
N THR A 167 -10.20 -8.05 -26.73
CA THR A 167 -9.56 -8.79 -25.65
C THR A 167 -9.20 -7.82 -24.52
N ASP A 168 -9.15 -8.32 -23.28
CA ASP A 168 -8.88 -7.50 -22.09
C ASP A 168 -7.60 -6.65 -22.25
N ILE A 169 -6.52 -7.21 -22.83
CA ILE A 169 -5.31 -6.46 -23.14
C ILE A 169 -5.47 -5.39 -24.23
N GLN A 170 -6.41 -5.60 -25.19
CA GLN A 170 -6.72 -4.59 -26.20
C GLN A 170 -7.49 -3.43 -25.56
N GLU A 171 -8.47 -3.74 -24.73
CA GLU A 171 -9.27 -2.75 -24.02
C GLU A 171 -8.43 -1.92 -23.05
N LYS A 172 -7.53 -2.54 -22.29
CA LYS A 172 -6.54 -1.82 -21.50
C LYS A 172 -5.72 -0.84 -22.35
N SER A 173 -5.36 -1.21 -23.57
CA SER A 173 -4.61 -0.34 -24.49
C SER A 173 -5.46 0.77 -25.09
N LEU A 174 -6.76 0.50 -25.33
CA LEU A 174 -7.73 1.48 -25.84
C LEU A 174 -8.23 2.40 -24.72
N GLY A 175 -8.27 1.92 -23.48
CA GLY A 175 -8.80 2.63 -22.32
C GLY A 175 -10.30 2.40 -22.13
N THR A 176 -10.84 1.31 -22.67
CA THR A 176 -12.21 0.83 -22.45
C THR A 176 -12.27 -0.11 -21.24
N ASP A 177 -13.48 -0.41 -20.74
CA ASP A 177 -13.69 -1.24 -19.54
C ASP A 177 -13.82 -2.73 -19.92
N PRO A 178 -12.81 -3.57 -19.67
CA PRO A 178 -12.83 -4.98 -20.06
C PRO A 178 -13.89 -5.83 -19.33
N LEU A 179 -14.69 -5.24 -18.45
CA LEU A 179 -15.79 -5.88 -17.76
C LEU A 179 -17.17 -5.35 -18.19
N ASN A 180 -17.21 -4.49 -19.22
CA ASN A 180 -18.44 -3.85 -19.67
C ASN A 180 -18.39 -3.59 -21.18
N GLN A 181 -19.16 -4.34 -21.99
CA GLN A 181 -19.22 -4.28 -23.45
C GLN A 181 -19.49 -2.90 -24.07
N ASP A 182 -19.98 -1.95 -23.28
CA ASP A 182 -20.37 -0.58 -23.65
C ASP A 182 -19.89 0.35 -22.52
N THR A 183 -18.66 0.80 -22.62
CA THR A 183 -17.96 1.54 -21.55
C THR A 183 -18.65 2.83 -21.15
N ASP A 184 -19.18 3.59 -22.12
CA ASP A 184 -19.80 4.90 -21.86
C ASP A 184 -21.33 4.85 -21.77
N GLY A 185 -21.95 3.71 -22.10
CA GLY A 185 -23.37 3.46 -21.91
C GLY A 185 -24.27 4.08 -22.97
N ASP A 186 -23.74 4.38 -24.16
CA ASP A 186 -24.49 4.97 -25.25
C ASP A 186 -25.32 3.96 -26.07
N GLY A 187 -25.06 2.66 -25.89
CA GLY A 187 -25.73 1.53 -26.52
C GLY A 187 -25.00 0.97 -27.75
N ILE A 188 -23.75 1.38 -27.98
CA ILE A 188 -22.84 0.82 -28.98
C ILE A 188 -21.72 0.10 -28.21
N ASN A 189 -21.43 -1.15 -28.61
CA ASN A 189 -20.34 -1.88 -27.95
C ASN A 189 -18.99 -1.32 -28.35
N ASP A 190 -18.00 -1.36 -27.45
CA ASP A 190 -16.65 -0.76 -27.59
C ASP A 190 -15.92 -1.20 -28.87
N ASN A 191 -16.13 -2.45 -29.31
CA ASN A 191 -15.56 -2.97 -30.56
C ASN A 191 -16.15 -2.33 -31.84
N LEU A 192 -17.23 -1.58 -31.74
CA LEU A 192 -17.96 -0.95 -32.84
C LEU A 192 -18.05 0.58 -32.68
N ASP A 193 -17.63 1.08 -31.55
CA ASP A 193 -17.71 2.48 -31.18
C ASP A 193 -16.38 3.19 -31.46
N ASP A 194 -16.44 4.30 -32.22
CA ASP A 194 -15.28 5.11 -32.57
C ASP A 194 -15.11 6.33 -31.62
N ASP A 195 -16.09 6.61 -30.74
CA ASP A 195 -16.14 7.78 -29.86
C ASP A 195 -16.34 7.46 -28.37
N THR A 196 -16.08 6.21 -27.96
CA THR A 196 -16.10 5.75 -26.57
C THR A 196 -15.28 6.65 -25.64
N ALA A 197 -15.86 7.04 -24.52
CA ALA A 197 -15.20 7.86 -23.51
C ALA A 197 -14.15 7.07 -22.72
N VAL A 198 -12.90 7.11 -23.18
CA VAL A 198 -11.80 6.29 -22.66
C VAL A 198 -11.35 6.70 -21.26
N ASN A 199 -10.89 5.72 -20.46
CA ASN A 199 -10.35 5.89 -19.10
C ASN A 199 -11.30 6.58 -18.10
N ARG A 200 -12.61 6.51 -18.31
CA ARG A 200 -13.63 7.14 -17.44
C ARG A 200 -14.45 6.13 -16.63
N PHE A 201 -14.08 4.87 -16.61
CA PHE A 201 -14.68 3.81 -15.81
C PHE A 201 -13.84 3.48 -14.56
N PRO A 202 -14.46 3.01 -13.46
CA PRO A 202 -13.74 2.61 -12.25
C PRO A 202 -13.18 1.19 -12.38
N VAL A 203 -11.89 1.03 -12.11
CA VAL A 203 -11.26 -0.30 -12.04
C VAL A 203 -11.76 -1.08 -10.83
N LYS A 204 -12.00 -2.38 -11.03
CA LYS A 204 -12.45 -3.31 -10.01
C LYS A 204 -11.28 -4.09 -9.41
N TYR A 205 -11.25 -4.22 -8.08
CA TYR A 205 -10.17 -4.85 -7.33
C TYR A 205 -10.64 -6.14 -6.66
N ASP A 206 -9.78 -7.14 -6.62
CA ASP A 206 -9.93 -8.27 -5.72
C ASP A 206 -9.52 -7.87 -4.30
N LEU A 207 -10.48 -7.89 -3.36
CA LEU A 207 -10.28 -7.55 -1.95
C LEU A 207 -10.07 -8.81 -1.10
N ASP A 208 -9.05 -9.61 -1.41
CA ASP A 208 -8.65 -10.80 -0.65
C ASP A 208 -8.06 -10.48 0.74
N SER A 209 -7.86 -9.21 1.04
CA SER A 209 -7.25 -8.69 2.28
C SER A 209 -8.25 -8.28 3.37
N ILE A 210 -9.55 -8.46 3.14
CA ILE A 210 -10.65 -8.11 4.07
C ILE A 210 -11.55 -9.31 4.26
N PHE A 211 -11.77 -9.73 5.50
CA PHE A 211 -12.67 -10.83 5.80
C PHE A 211 -13.31 -10.74 7.19
N ASP A 212 -14.56 -11.22 7.28
CA ASP A 212 -15.29 -11.44 8.52
C ASP A 212 -14.91 -12.78 9.17
N ALA A 213 -15.54 -13.10 10.28
CA ALA A 213 -15.35 -14.38 10.98
C ALA A 213 -15.68 -15.64 10.13
N ASN A 214 -16.42 -15.50 9.05
CA ASN A 214 -16.80 -16.58 8.13
C ASN A 214 -15.87 -16.65 6.90
N GLY A 215 -14.93 -15.73 6.76
CA GLY A 215 -14.05 -15.63 5.61
C GLY A 215 -14.67 -14.93 4.41
N ASN A 216 -15.77 -14.16 4.59
CA ASN A 216 -16.39 -13.38 3.54
C ASN A 216 -15.97 -11.92 3.63
N ILE A 217 -15.98 -11.22 2.50
CA ILE A 217 -15.83 -9.78 2.45
C ILE A 217 -17.09 -9.14 3.06
N PRO A 218 -16.98 -8.36 4.16
CA PRO A 218 -18.14 -7.69 4.74
C PRO A 218 -18.61 -6.52 3.87
N GLU A 219 -19.89 -6.19 3.91
CA GLU A 219 -20.42 -5.00 3.23
C GLU A 219 -19.95 -3.70 3.90
N SER A 220 -19.75 -3.75 5.21
CA SER A 220 -19.30 -2.59 6.03
C SER A 220 -18.74 -3.06 7.36
N PHE A 221 -18.04 -2.16 8.04
CA PHE A 221 -17.58 -2.34 9.42
C PHE A 221 -17.52 -1.00 10.17
N ASN A 222 -17.59 -1.04 11.50
CA ASN A 222 -17.40 0.14 12.33
C ASN A 222 -15.91 0.46 12.47
N PHE A 223 -15.56 1.73 12.32
CA PHE A 223 -14.19 2.21 12.39
C PHE A 223 -14.10 3.39 13.34
N LYS A 224 -13.03 3.43 14.12
CA LYS A 224 -12.81 4.48 15.10
C LYS A 224 -11.42 5.07 14.96
N VAL A 225 -11.34 6.40 15.01
CA VAL A 225 -10.09 7.17 14.98
C VAL A 225 -10.05 8.08 16.22
N GLU A 226 -9.00 7.94 17.02
CA GLU A 226 -8.74 8.75 18.20
C GLU A 226 -7.35 9.39 18.10
N ARG A 227 -7.16 10.57 18.66
CA ARG A 227 -5.83 11.15 18.83
C ARG A 227 -5.01 10.29 19.79
N SER A 228 -3.80 9.90 19.38
CA SER A 228 -2.84 9.27 20.27
C SER A 228 -2.14 10.31 21.14
N THR A 229 -2.02 10.03 22.45
CA THR A 229 -1.20 10.83 23.37
C THR A 229 0.14 10.18 23.70
N TYR A 230 0.41 9.00 23.15
CA TYR A 230 1.66 8.30 23.32
C TYR A 230 2.71 8.77 22.30
N PHE A 231 3.89 9.13 22.80
CA PHE A 231 4.99 9.51 21.91
C PHE A 231 5.74 8.26 21.43
N LEU A 232 5.54 7.89 20.19
CA LEU A 232 6.27 6.80 19.53
C LEU A 232 7.70 7.28 19.21
N ARG A 233 8.68 6.71 19.91
CA ARG A 233 10.10 7.06 19.73
C ARG A 233 10.73 6.19 18.66
N ASP A 234 11.67 6.77 17.92
CA ASP A 234 12.49 6.02 16.95
C ASP A 234 13.63 5.26 17.62
N LEU A 235 14.22 5.87 18.68
CA LEU A 235 15.38 5.35 19.39
C LEU A 235 15.05 5.03 20.85
N ASP A 236 15.61 3.94 21.36
CA ASP A 236 15.43 3.48 22.73
C ASP A 236 16.30 4.28 23.70
N PRO A 237 15.71 5.05 24.64
CA PRO A 237 16.46 5.79 25.65
C PRO A 237 17.26 4.88 26.60
N ASN A 238 16.86 3.61 26.78
CA ASN A 238 17.58 2.67 27.64
C ASN A 238 18.93 2.23 27.05
N THR A 239 19.10 2.40 25.75
CA THR A 239 20.37 2.13 25.04
C THR A 239 21.19 3.40 24.80
N ASN A 240 20.90 4.48 25.50
CA ASN A 240 21.44 5.81 25.23
C ASN A 240 21.20 6.28 23.79
N PHE A 241 20.01 5.95 23.24
CA PHE A 241 19.58 6.27 21.86
C PHE A 241 20.50 5.67 20.77
N GLN A 242 21.10 4.51 21.02
CA GLN A 242 21.96 3.82 20.05
C GLN A 242 21.19 2.77 19.24
N GLU A 243 20.08 2.27 19.76
CA GLU A 243 19.27 1.24 19.11
C GLU A 243 17.85 1.75 18.80
N ALA A 244 17.21 1.13 17.81
CA ALA A 244 15.83 1.45 17.47
C ALA A 244 14.88 0.99 18.59
N GLN A 245 13.93 1.85 18.93
CA GLN A 245 12.86 1.52 19.89
C GLN A 245 12.04 0.34 19.36
N GLN A 246 11.85 -0.66 20.22
CA GLN A 246 11.01 -1.80 19.93
C GLN A 246 9.63 -1.61 20.56
N TYR A 247 8.58 -2.01 19.82
CA TYR A 247 7.20 -2.04 20.28
C TYR A 247 6.66 -3.47 20.17
N TYR A 248 5.87 -3.88 21.14
CA TYR A 248 5.43 -5.27 21.27
C TYR A 248 3.90 -5.38 21.36
N SER A 249 3.36 -6.52 20.93
CA SER A 249 1.92 -6.82 20.94
C SER A 249 1.29 -6.85 22.34
N SER A 250 2.09 -6.94 23.40
CA SER A 250 1.61 -6.80 24.79
C SER A 250 1.34 -5.37 25.21
N GLN A 251 1.73 -4.39 24.40
CA GLN A 251 1.57 -2.96 24.67
C GLN A 251 0.20 -2.52 24.17
N GLN A 252 -0.61 -1.96 25.06
CA GLN A 252 -1.95 -1.45 24.73
C GLN A 252 -1.94 0.08 24.85
N PHE A 253 -2.39 0.75 23.78
CA PHE A 253 -2.46 2.20 23.72
C PHE A 253 -3.84 2.73 24.14
N SER A 254 -4.90 2.13 23.67
CA SER A 254 -6.27 2.45 24.09
C SER A 254 -6.66 1.61 25.31
N PRO A 255 -7.42 2.17 26.30
CA PRO A 255 -7.91 3.55 26.37
C PRO A 255 -6.94 4.53 27.05
N THR A 256 -5.76 4.10 27.49
CA THR A 256 -4.90 4.90 28.39
C THR A 256 -4.18 6.06 27.68
N PHE A 257 -3.81 5.85 26.42
CA PHE A 257 -3.02 6.78 25.63
C PHE A 257 -3.76 7.31 24.40
N VAL A 258 -5.06 7.52 24.54
CA VAL A 258 -5.92 8.16 23.54
C VAL A 258 -6.68 9.33 24.18
N SER A 259 -7.06 10.32 23.38
CA SER A 259 -7.79 11.51 23.84
C SER A 259 -8.95 11.84 22.92
N ASP A 260 -8.81 12.85 22.08
CA ASP A 260 -9.87 13.38 21.25
C ASP A 260 -10.40 12.34 20.25
N LEU A 261 -11.73 12.19 20.20
CA LEU A 261 -12.39 11.39 19.19
C LEU A 261 -12.44 12.16 17.88
N LEU A 262 -11.79 11.61 16.84
CA LEU A 262 -11.72 12.24 15.53
C LEU A 262 -12.77 11.68 14.57
N PHE A 263 -13.08 10.38 14.71
CA PHE A 263 -14.15 9.69 13.97
C PHE A 263 -14.63 8.45 14.74
N ASP A 264 -15.95 8.18 14.68
CA ASP A 264 -16.56 6.92 15.14
C ASP A 264 -17.79 6.67 14.28
N GLY A 265 -17.74 5.70 13.40
CA GLY A 265 -18.82 5.43 12.45
C GLY A 265 -18.55 4.22 11.55
N THR A 266 -19.47 3.99 10.63
CA THR A 266 -19.43 2.86 9.69
C THR A 266 -18.68 3.24 8.42
N VAL A 267 -17.84 2.33 7.95
CA VAL A 267 -17.15 2.37 6.65
C VAL A 267 -17.77 1.32 5.74
N GLU A 268 -18.20 1.71 4.55
CA GLU A 268 -18.63 0.79 3.49
C GLU A 268 -17.41 0.19 2.79
N VAL A 269 -17.45 -1.10 2.52
CA VAL A 269 -16.40 -1.79 1.76
C VAL A 269 -16.79 -1.79 0.29
N LYS A 270 -16.03 -1.05 -0.50
CA LYS A 270 -16.17 -1.00 -1.97
C LYS A 270 -14.96 -1.66 -2.60
N ASN A 271 -15.18 -2.41 -3.66
CA ASN A 271 -14.13 -3.10 -4.42
C ASN A 271 -13.82 -2.41 -5.77
N VAL A 272 -14.33 -1.21 -5.96
CA VAL A 272 -14.10 -0.39 -7.15
C VAL A 272 -13.48 0.95 -6.77
N GLU A 273 -12.75 1.55 -7.69
CA GLU A 273 -12.24 2.91 -7.53
C GLU A 273 -13.39 3.92 -7.39
N GLU A 274 -13.14 4.98 -6.66
CA GLU A 274 -13.94 6.19 -6.72
C GLU A 274 -13.31 7.14 -7.75
N LEU A 275 -14.09 7.59 -8.72
CA LEU A 275 -13.66 8.55 -9.72
C LEU A 275 -14.18 9.92 -9.37
N ILE A 276 -13.30 10.89 -9.28
CA ILE A 276 -13.64 12.30 -9.06
C ILE A 276 -13.34 13.05 -10.36
N PHE A 277 -14.40 13.51 -11.03
CA PHE A 277 -14.32 14.35 -12.22
C PHE A 277 -14.23 15.80 -11.82
N GLN A 278 -13.47 16.60 -12.55
CA GLN A 278 -13.48 18.04 -12.39
C GLN A 278 -14.73 18.61 -13.03
N GLU A 279 -15.24 19.68 -12.45
CA GLU A 279 -16.28 20.48 -13.09
C GLU A 279 -15.61 21.49 -14.04
N ASP A 280 -16.30 21.79 -15.16
CA ASP A 280 -15.85 22.83 -16.09
C ASP A 280 -15.83 24.21 -15.41
N ASP A 281 -14.70 24.89 -15.46
CA ASP A 281 -14.56 26.25 -14.95
C ASP A 281 -14.94 27.25 -16.06
N PRO A 282 -16.10 27.91 -15.98
CA PRO A 282 -16.55 28.85 -17.00
C PRO A 282 -15.66 30.09 -17.14
N GLU A 283 -14.66 30.28 -16.28
CA GLU A 283 -13.68 31.40 -16.39
C GLU A 283 -12.49 31.03 -17.29
N THR A 284 -12.31 29.73 -17.63
CA THR A 284 -11.27 29.24 -18.55
C THR A 284 -11.87 28.96 -19.94
N GLU A 285 -12.02 30.01 -20.76
CA GLU A 285 -12.73 29.99 -22.08
C GLU A 285 -12.16 28.95 -23.08
N ASP A 286 -10.93 28.47 -22.91
CA ASP A 286 -10.21 27.65 -23.92
C ASP A 286 -10.02 26.17 -23.46
N VAL A 287 -10.42 25.80 -22.25
CA VAL A 287 -10.22 24.46 -21.65
C VAL A 287 -11.53 24.01 -20.99
N ASP A 288 -11.96 22.79 -21.29
CA ASP A 288 -13.06 22.12 -20.60
C ASP A 288 -12.45 21.11 -19.62
N GLU A 289 -12.37 21.47 -18.36
CA GLU A 289 -11.78 20.64 -17.31
C GLU A 289 -12.60 19.37 -17.05
N SER A 290 -13.86 19.35 -17.45
CA SER A 290 -14.70 18.15 -17.35
C SER A 290 -14.25 17.02 -18.28
N GLU A 291 -13.49 17.34 -19.34
CA GLU A 291 -12.92 16.36 -20.26
C GLU A 291 -11.57 15.78 -19.75
N GLU A 292 -11.01 16.35 -18.69
CA GLU A 292 -9.78 15.81 -18.12
C GLU A 292 -9.99 14.43 -17.48
N ALA A 293 -8.90 13.65 -17.39
CA ALA A 293 -8.93 12.35 -16.74
C ALA A 293 -9.30 12.49 -15.26
N PRO A 294 -10.23 11.67 -14.74
CA PRO A 294 -10.67 11.77 -13.36
C PRO A 294 -9.55 11.42 -12.38
N THR A 295 -9.58 12.04 -11.21
CA THR A 295 -8.77 11.60 -10.08
C THR A 295 -9.28 10.25 -9.60
N ARG A 296 -8.39 9.25 -9.57
CA ARG A 296 -8.70 7.87 -9.19
C ARG A 296 -8.32 7.60 -7.74
N ILE A 297 -9.29 7.19 -6.94
CA ILE A 297 -9.09 6.81 -5.53
C ILE A 297 -9.30 5.31 -5.40
N ALA A 298 -8.23 4.60 -5.04
CA ALA A 298 -8.28 3.15 -4.83
C ALA A 298 -9.22 2.77 -3.68
N PRO A 299 -9.76 1.54 -3.65
CA PRO A 299 -10.53 1.03 -2.52
C PRO A 299 -9.78 1.17 -1.20
N GLY A 300 -10.46 1.66 -0.16
CA GLY A 300 -9.84 1.91 1.13
C GLY A 300 -10.81 2.45 2.18
N ILE A 301 -10.27 2.70 3.36
CA ILE A 301 -10.97 3.46 4.41
C ILE A 301 -10.86 4.94 4.03
N ARG A 302 -11.99 5.59 3.73
CA ARG A 302 -12.07 7.02 3.46
C ARG A 302 -13.16 7.64 4.33
N VAL A 303 -12.77 8.44 5.32
CA VAL A 303 -13.69 9.00 6.30
C VAL A 303 -13.40 10.47 6.61
N ALA A 304 -14.45 11.24 6.87
CA ALA A 304 -14.34 12.62 7.28
C ALA A 304 -14.06 12.69 8.79
N LEU A 305 -12.93 13.29 9.17
CA LEU A 305 -12.55 13.53 10.55
C LEU A 305 -13.14 14.85 11.07
N ASN A 306 -13.09 15.06 12.40
CA ASN A 306 -13.59 16.28 13.05
C ASN A 306 -12.80 17.54 12.60
N PRO A 307 -13.37 18.45 11.79
CA PRO A 307 -12.66 19.61 11.25
C PRO A 307 -12.19 20.58 12.34
N ALA A 308 -13.00 20.78 13.40
CA ALA A 308 -12.68 21.71 14.46
C ALA A 308 -11.41 21.33 15.23
N PHE A 309 -11.10 20.04 15.31
CA PHE A 309 -9.86 19.57 15.91
C PHE A 309 -8.64 20.00 15.07
N PHE A 310 -8.70 19.88 13.75
CA PHE A 310 -7.61 20.25 12.85
C PHE A 310 -7.48 21.76 12.71
N GLN A 311 -8.58 22.51 12.76
CA GLN A 311 -8.53 23.97 12.87
C GLN A 311 -7.65 24.39 14.04
N GLN A 312 -7.96 23.94 15.25
CA GLN A 312 -7.27 24.34 16.48
C GLN A 312 -5.83 23.81 16.59
N ASN A 313 -5.55 22.65 16.01
CA ASN A 313 -4.27 21.97 16.20
C ASN A 313 -3.33 22.07 14.99
N ILE A 314 -3.81 22.56 13.84
CA ILE A 314 -3.00 22.72 12.62
C ILE A 314 -3.08 24.18 12.14
N LEU A 315 -4.24 24.68 11.64
CA LEU A 315 -4.32 26.00 11.03
C LEU A 315 -4.04 27.11 12.06
N ASP A 316 -4.74 27.11 13.19
CA ASP A 316 -4.55 28.10 14.28
C ASP A 316 -3.15 28.03 14.94
N LYS A 317 -2.30 27.08 14.48
CA LYS A 317 -0.93 26.91 14.95
C LYS A 317 0.13 27.41 13.95
N GLU A 318 -0.31 28.10 12.91
CA GLU A 318 0.63 28.73 12.00
C GLU A 318 1.58 29.70 12.72
N GLY A 319 2.87 29.57 12.45
CA GLY A 319 3.91 30.37 13.09
C GLY A 319 4.27 29.97 14.53
N ASP A 320 3.49 29.09 15.16
CA ASP A 320 3.78 28.57 16.49
C ASP A 320 4.92 27.54 16.46
N SER A 321 5.56 27.34 17.62
CA SER A 321 6.69 26.40 17.77
C SER A 321 6.36 24.97 17.38
N GLU A 322 5.11 24.58 17.50
CA GLU A 322 4.57 23.24 17.24
C GLU A 322 4.74 22.80 15.79
N LEU A 323 4.64 23.74 14.85
CA LEU A 323 4.73 23.45 13.41
C LEU A 323 6.10 23.80 12.79
N LEU A 324 7.03 24.41 13.55
CA LEU A 324 8.33 24.84 13.03
C LEU A 324 9.21 23.69 12.53
N SER A 325 9.02 22.50 13.05
CA SER A 325 9.79 21.32 12.65
C SER A 325 8.97 20.04 12.83
N GLN A 326 9.33 18.98 12.07
CA GLN A 326 8.75 17.66 12.25
C GLN A 326 8.93 17.12 13.69
N ALA A 327 10.06 17.40 14.33
CA ALA A 327 10.32 16.96 15.70
C ALA A 327 9.35 17.62 16.69
N ASN A 328 9.14 18.93 16.58
CA ASN A 328 8.20 19.67 17.41
C ASN A 328 6.76 19.19 17.17
N PHE A 329 6.39 19.00 15.89
CA PHE A 329 5.08 18.50 15.52
C PHE A 329 4.81 17.11 16.08
N SER A 330 5.77 16.19 15.98
CA SER A 330 5.64 14.84 16.55
C SER A 330 5.51 14.84 18.07
N GLU A 331 6.17 15.78 18.77
CA GLU A 331 5.98 15.96 20.21
C GLU A 331 4.63 16.55 20.60
N PHE A 332 4.11 17.44 19.79
CA PHE A 332 2.83 18.12 20.01
C PHE A 332 1.65 17.23 19.63
N PHE A 333 1.58 16.79 18.37
CA PHE A 333 0.42 16.08 17.82
C PHE A 333 0.36 14.62 18.27
N ARG A 334 1.52 13.95 18.42
CA ARG A 334 1.71 12.55 18.83
C ARG A 334 1.30 11.52 17.77
N GLY A 335 0.13 11.65 17.17
CA GLY A 335 -0.38 10.75 16.15
C GLY A 335 -1.84 10.37 16.32
N VAL A 336 -2.23 9.29 15.65
CA VAL A 336 -3.59 8.74 15.70
C VAL A 336 -3.57 7.27 16.11
N HIS A 337 -4.69 6.84 16.70
CA HIS A 337 -4.99 5.46 17.05
C HIS A 337 -6.20 5.01 16.27
N LEU A 338 -6.06 3.90 15.52
CA LEU A 338 -7.06 3.32 14.64
C LEU A 338 -7.54 1.99 15.21
N SER A 339 -8.84 1.75 15.24
CA SER A 339 -9.43 0.49 15.71
C SER A 339 -10.71 0.14 14.98
N ILE A 340 -10.97 -1.17 14.86
CA ILE A 340 -12.22 -1.75 14.35
C ILE A 340 -12.78 -2.61 15.46
N PRO A 341 -13.96 -2.27 16.04
CA PRO A 341 -14.56 -3.05 17.11
C PRO A 341 -15.22 -4.35 16.65
N ASP A 342 -15.60 -4.41 15.37
CA ASP A 342 -16.29 -5.55 14.78
C ASP A 342 -15.36 -6.76 14.58
N ASP A 343 -15.94 -7.95 14.41
CA ASP A 343 -15.19 -9.18 14.10
C ASP A 343 -14.88 -9.27 12.61
N VAL A 344 -14.05 -8.33 12.18
CA VAL A 344 -13.55 -8.12 10.81
C VAL A 344 -12.07 -7.85 10.90
N LEU A 345 -11.29 -8.45 10.02
CA LEU A 345 -9.86 -8.20 9.90
C LEU A 345 -9.54 -7.62 8.52
N VAL A 346 -8.79 -6.53 8.51
CA VAL A 346 -8.43 -5.77 7.32
C VAL A 346 -6.91 -5.63 7.25
N LEU A 347 -6.35 -5.85 6.07
CA LEU A 347 -4.96 -5.48 5.76
C LEU A 347 -4.94 -4.11 5.07
N LEU A 348 -4.10 -3.23 5.57
CA LEU A 348 -4.02 -1.84 5.11
C LEU A 348 -2.63 -1.53 4.53
N ASP A 349 -2.61 -0.77 3.43
CA ASP A 349 -1.39 -0.11 2.94
C ASP A 349 -1.19 1.24 3.63
N ILE A 350 -0.69 1.18 4.85
CA ILE A 350 -0.41 2.39 5.67
C ILE A 350 0.61 3.32 4.97
N THR A 351 1.43 2.79 4.06
CA THR A 351 2.46 3.59 3.38
C THR A 351 1.87 4.62 2.42
N ARG A 352 0.64 4.43 2.00
CA ARG A 352 -0.12 5.36 1.14
C ARG A 352 -1.22 6.11 1.91
N GLY A 353 -1.32 5.86 3.23
CA GLY A 353 -2.28 6.54 4.10
C GLY A 353 -1.90 7.99 4.36
N ASN A 354 -2.91 8.86 4.41
CA ASN A 354 -2.73 10.27 4.72
C ASN A 354 -3.99 10.86 5.38
N ILE A 355 -3.83 12.08 5.89
CA ILE A 355 -4.94 12.95 6.30
C ILE A 355 -4.84 14.22 5.47
N THR A 356 -5.83 14.49 4.64
CA THR A 356 -5.90 15.71 3.81
C THR A 356 -6.85 16.70 4.49
N ILE A 357 -6.35 17.90 4.75
CA ILE A 357 -7.08 19.02 5.32
C ILE A 357 -7.41 19.96 4.16
N LYS A 358 -8.69 20.08 3.82
CA LYS A 358 -9.20 21.07 2.88
C LYS A 358 -9.61 22.31 3.64
N TYR A 359 -9.15 23.46 3.20
CA TYR A 359 -9.40 24.72 3.87
C TYR A 359 -9.54 25.86 2.88
N LYS A 360 -10.18 26.91 3.32
CA LYS A 360 -10.36 28.17 2.59
C LYS A 360 -9.58 29.29 3.25
N TYR A 361 -9.17 30.25 2.43
CA TYR A 361 -8.58 31.50 2.88
C TYR A 361 -8.94 32.66 1.95
N ASP A 362 -8.99 33.86 2.49
CA ASP A 362 -9.28 35.08 1.78
C ASP A 362 -8.00 35.66 1.14
N SER A 363 -8.09 36.21 -0.08
CA SER A 363 -6.98 36.93 -0.69
C SER A 363 -7.47 38.16 -1.46
N VAL A 364 -6.57 39.09 -1.73
CA VAL A 364 -6.78 40.24 -2.62
C VAL A 364 -5.77 40.19 -3.76
N THR A 365 -6.26 40.15 -5.00
CA THR A 365 -5.39 39.97 -6.18
C THR A 365 -4.83 41.27 -6.73
N SER A 366 -5.47 42.42 -6.47
CA SER A 366 -5.08 43.71 -7.00
C SER A 366 -5.37 44.84 -6.03
N SER A 367 -4.34 45.65 -5.76
CA SER A 367 -4.48 46.89 -4.96
C SER A 367 -5.44 47.96 -5.56
N ALA A 368 -5.93 47.73 -6.77
CA ALA A 368 -6.84 48.64 -7.44
C ALA A 368 -8.33 48.27 -7.24
N ASP A 369 -8.62 47.06 -6.79
CA ASP A 369 -9.97 46.52 -6.78
C ASP A 369 -10.50 46.18 -5.38
N ASP A 370 -9.63 46.02 -4.37
CA ASP A 370 -9.97 45.66 -2.98
C ASP A 370 -11.00 44.50 -2.86
N THR A 371 -11.16 43.67 -3.92
CA THR A 371 -12.10 42.57 -3.95
C THR A 371 -11.48 41.38 -3.24
N ILE A 372 -12.12 40.91 -2.20
CA ILE A 372 -11.73 39.70 -1.50
C ILE A 372 -12.20 38.49 -2.33
N ILE A 373 -11.27 37.58 -2.59
CA ILE A 373 -11.51 36.31 -3.26
C ILE A 373 -11.26 35.20 -2.25
N GLU A 374 -12.19 34.28 -2.13
CA GLU A 374 -12.05 33.05 -1.35
C GLU A 374 -11.31 32.03 -2.21
N ASN A 375 -10.25 31.45 -1.67
CA ASN A 375 -9.45 30.42 -2.31
C ASN A 375 -9.55 29.10 -1.53
N GLU A 376 -9.47 27.99 -2.23
CA GLU A 376 -9.43 26.65 -1.65
C GLU A 376 -8.01 26.07 -1.76
N GLN A 377 -7.57 25.39 -0.69
CA GLN A 377 -6.29 24.69 -0.67
C GLN A 377 -6.35 23.42 0.15
N GLU A 378 -5.35 22.55 -0.06
CA GLU A 378 -5.18 21.31 0.68
C GLU A 378 -3.84 21.27 1.40
N PHE A 379 -3.85 20.80 2.65
CA PHE A 379 -2.65 20.49 3.41
C PHE A 379 -2.68 19.02 3.85
N VAL A 380 -1.57 18.30 3.59
CA VAL A 380 -1.51 16.85 3.80
C VAL A 380 -0.62 16.49 4.97
N LEU A 381 -1.14 15.64 5.87
CA LEU A 381 -0.38 14.95 6.90
C LEU A 381 -0.17 13.50 6.46
N ASN A 382 1.08 13.05 6.40
CA ASN A 382 1.43 11.71 5.95
C ASN A 382 1.68 10.77 7.14
N PHE A 383 1.31 9.50 7.02
CA PHE A 383 1.62 8.50 8.03
C PHE A 383 3.07 8.03 7.98
N ILE A 384 3.68 8.05 6.81
CA ILE A 384 5.05 7.59 6.61
C ILE A 384 5.83 8.62 5.80
N ARG A 385 7.01 8.95 6.28
CA ARG A 385 7.93 9.81 5.55
C ARG A 385 8.62 9.00 4.45
N ARG A 386 8.63 9.57 3.24
CA ARG A 386 9.46 9.08 2.15
C ARG A 386 10.62 10.06 1.92
N ASP A 387 11.79 9.53 1.68
CA ASP A 387 12.91 10.32 1.18
C ASP A 387 12.58 10.84 -0.21
N THR A 388 12.59 12.16 -0.38
CA THR A 388 12.19 12.82 -1.64
C THR A 388 13.14 12.53 -2.79
N SER A 389 14.37 12.09 -2.51
CA SER A 389 15.38 11.79 -3.51
C SER A 389 15.41 10.33 -3.94
N THR A 390 15.11 9.41 -3.01
CA THR A 390 15.20 7.95 -3.24
C THR A 390 13.84 7.27 -3.27
N GLY A 391 12.77 7.92 -2.82
CA GLY A 391 11.45 7.33 -2.61
C GLY A 391 11.40 6.27 -1.50
N ALA A 392 12.51 6.04 -0.80
CA ALA A 392 12.57 5.06 0.27
C ALA A 392 11.75 5.53 1.49
N VAL A 393 11.09 4.61 2.17
CA VAL A 393 10.43 4.84 3.44
C VAL A 393 11.51 5.03 4.52
N ILE A 394 11.47 6.16 5.22
CA ILE A 394 12.41 6.52 6.28
C ILE A 394 11.82 6.13 7.65
#